data_082e060f1747d4acfefacfecbb72b1ae
#
_entry.id   082e060f1747d4acfefacfecbb72b1ae
#
_cell.length_a   1.000
_cell.length_b   1.000
_cell.length_c   1.000
_cell.angle_alpha   90.00
_cell.angle_beta   90.00
_cell.angle_gamma   90.00
#
_symmetry.space_group_name_H-M   'P 1'
#
loop_
_entity.id
_entity.type
_entity.pdbx_description
1 polymer ?
#
loop_
_entity_poly.entity_id
_entity_poly.type
_entity_poly.pdbx_seq_one_letter_code
_entity_poly.pdbx_strand_id
1 'polypeptide(L)'
;MDGTIKDGKLTATFDVDYDGICTLKLGYGVSFFTPVTTPYTDWANVKQGDAEPVNFENAKVDWTEYEKGVYSVTFKNLTINGAEIGDFEIKDITADEKGALTTSAFNGTWTRVVEGNAVGAAVDDIVVISDFQGSLANDKLVVKYTMDLEGTTGNVAVVFGEKYVAPILPVIYKNDLIVVRGDASKSYEDAEVSVLDKGEGKYEVILPEFSDMDTPESDVIKQITFEANGEEVDGNLHLTAKSEWGNTTGDGVWGDETFNVSMDATVADGKLSGTFTVKHPEYTSFDFTLYYGVPVSSVVGVNAETANGKTEIFTLDGVKLNSLKKGLNIVRTTDGKVKKVMVK
;
A
#
# COMPACT_ATOMS: atom_id res chain seq x y z
N MET A 1 -21.95 -50.37 8.68
CA MET A 1 -20.96 -51.42 8.35
C MET A 1 -20.59 -51.25 6.90
N ASP A 2 -19.32 -50.96 6.63
CA ASP A 2 -18.76 -50.90 5.30
C ASP A 2 -17.65 -51.92 5.18
N GLY A 3 -17.61 -52.66 4.04
CA GLY A 3 -16.57 -53.66 3.82
C GLY A 3 -16.33 -53.92 2.34
N THR A 4 -15.09 -54.30 2.02
CA THR A 4 -14.66 -54.63 0.65
C THR A 4 -13.87 -55.91 0.66
N ILE A 5 -14.03 -56.69 -0.42
CA ILE A 5 -13.21 -57.85 -0.70
C ILE A 5 -12.38 -57.57 -1.94
N LYS A 6 -11.06 -57.54 -1.80
CA LYS A 6 -10.12 -57.38 -2.90
C LYS A 6 -9.00 -58.40 -2.77
N ASP A 7 -8.70 -59.09 -3.85
CA ASP A 7 -7.63 -60.09 -3.94
C ASP A 7 -7.75 -61.20 -2.85
N GLY A 8 -8.98 -61.60 -2.54
CA GLY A 8 -9.25 -62.60 -1.52
C GLY A 8 -9.09 -62.12 -0.06
N LYS A 9 -8.87 -60.85 0.16
CA LYS A 9 -8.78 -60.24 1.49
C LYS A 9 -10.04 -59.43 1.80
N LEU A 10 -10.64 -59.67 2.95
CA LEU A 10 -11.75 -58.89 3.49
C LEU A 10 -11.19 -57.75 4.35
N THR A 11 -11.65 -56.55 4.08
CA THR A 11 -11.52 -55.40 5.00
C THR A 11 -12.92 -54.93 5.36
N ALA A 12 -13.16 -54.65 6.64
CA ALA A 12 -14.46 -54.17 7.08
C ALA A 12 -14.33 -53.23 8.29
N THR A 13 -15.19 -52.22 8.35
CA THR A 13 -15.36 -51.34 9.51
C THR A 13 -16.76 -51.44 10.04
N PHE A 14 -16.89 -51.37 11.35
CA PHE A 14 -18.16 -51.45 12.07
C PHE A 14 -18.22 -50.33 13.09
N ASP A 15 -19.27 -49.55 13.08
CA ASP A 15 -19.61 -48.68 14.20
C ASP A 15 -20.60 -49.42 15.11
N VAL A 16 -20.25 -49.57 16.35
CA VAL A 16 -21.08 -50.18 17.37
C VAL A 16 -21.49 -49.12 18.38
N ASP A 17 -22.76 -48.78 18.39
CA ASP A 17 -23.31 -47.89 19.42
C ASP A 17 -23.61 -48.75 20.67
N TYR A 18 -23.01 -48.38 21.79
CA TYR A 18 -23.22 -49.02 23.08
C TYR A 18 -24.18 -48.16 23.92
N ASP A 19 -25.48 -48.39 23.76
CA ASP A 19 -26.59 -47.79 24.52
C ASP A 19 -26.53 -46.25 24.63
N GLY A 20 -26.05 -45.55 23.61
CA GLY A 20 -25.88 -44.11 23.63
C GLY A 20 -24.75 -43.59 24.55
N ILE A 21 -23.96 -44.50 25.12
CA ILE A 21 -22.82 -44.13 25.98
C ILE A 21 -21.58 -43.85 25.17
N CYS A 22 -21.30 -44.65 24.14
CA CYS A 22 -20.18 -44.44 23.22
C CYS A 22 -20.40 -45.19 21.91
N THR A 23 -19.79 -44.70 20.85
CA THR A 23 -19.68 -45.40 19.56
C THR A 23 -18.30 -46.02 19.45
N LEU A 24 -18.20 -47.34 19.29
CA LEU A 24 -16.94 -48.02 19.06
C LEU A 24 -16.73 -48.26 17.58
N LYS A 25 -15.57 -47.83 17.04
CA LYS A 25 -15.11 -48.22 15.70
C LYS A 25 -14.30 -49.51 15.79
N LEU A 26 -14.80 -50.54 15.15
CA LEU A 26 -14.11 -51.83 15.01
C LEU A 26 -13.63 -51.99 13.57
N GLY A 27 -12.38 -52.39 13.38
CA GLY A 27 -11.80 -52.62 12.06
C GLY A 27 -11.31 -54.06 11.94
N TYR A 28 -11.66 -54.75 10.85
CA TYR A 28 -11.08 -56.03 10.46
C TYR A 28 -10.25 -55.84 9.18
N GLY A 29 -8.96 -56.18 9.28
CA GLY A 29 -8.04 -56.06 8.14
C GLY A 29 -7.71 -54.62 7.74
N VAL A 30 -8.08 -53.65 8.56
CA VAL A 30 -7.75 -52.20 8.39
C VAL A 30 -6.88 -51.76 9.54
N SER A 31 -5.96 -50.86 9.24
CA SER A 31 -5.20 -50.12 10.25
C SER A 31 -5.92 -48.79 10.49
N PHE A 32 -6.23 -48.46 11.73
CA PHE A 32 -6.73 -47.14 12.08
C PHE A 32 -5.59 -46.15 12.04
N PHE A 33 -5.84 -45.01 11.42
CA PHE A 33 -4.87 -43.91 11.42
C PHE A 33 -4.80 -43.29 12.82
N THR A 34 -3.59 -43.12 13.34
CA THR A 34 -3.39 -42.41 14.59
C THR A 34 -3.13 -40.94 14.26
N PRO A 35 -3.97 -40.01 14.72
CA PRO A 35 -3.75 -38.60 14.46
C PRO A 35 -2.38 -38.13 14.95
N VAL A 36 -1.72 -37.30 14.12
CA VAL A 36 -0.42 -36.68 14.43
C VAL A 36 -0.59 -35.16 14.42
N THR A 37 -0.30 -34.55 15.56
CA THR A 37 -0.39 -33.09 15.71
C THR A 37 0.99 -32.47 15.75
N THR A 38 1.19 -31.44 14.92
CA THR A 38 2.38 -30.59 14.90
C THR A 38 1.98 -29.18 15.32
N PRO A 39 2.50 -28.67 16.45
CA PRO A 39 2.23 -27.31 16.87
C PRO A 39 3.09 -26.31 16.09
N TYR A 40 2.49 -25.21 15.68
CA TYR A 40 3.17 -24.05 15.07
C TYR A 40 2.99 -22.82 15.95
N THR A 41 4.01 -21.96 15.97
CA THR A 41 3.94 -20.66 16.64
C THR A 41 4.55 -19.63 15.70
N ASP A 42 3.76 -18.64 15.29
CA ASP A 42 4.19 -17.59 14.35
C ASP A 42 3.33 -16.34 14.54
N TRP A 43 3.54 -15.35 13.71
CA TRP A 43 2.66 -14.19 13.61
C TRP A 43 1.27 -14.62 13.14
N ALA A 44 0.26 -13.98 13.71
CA ALA A 44 -1.08 -13.96 13.13
C ALA A 44 -1.53 -12.51 13.00
N ASN A 45 -2.42 -12.24 12.06
CA ASN A 45 -3.15 -10.99 12.03
C ASN A 45 -4.64 -11.24 11.78
N VAL A 46 -5.45 -10.38 12.37
CA VAL A 46 -6.92 -10.45 12.32
C VAL A 46 -7.44 -9.10 11.88
N LYS A 47 -8.25 -9.10 10.83
CA LYS A 47 -8.94 -7.91 10.31
C LYS A 47 -10.43 -8.08 10.41
N GLN A 48 -11.15 -7.10 10.96
CA GLN A 48 -12.62 -7.08 11.00
C GLN A 48 -13.16 -5.96 10.12
N GLY A 49 -13.98 -6.30 9.14
CA GLY A 49 -14.55 -5.35 8.19
C GLY A 49 -13.48 -4.50 7.53
N ASP A 50 -13.66 -3.18 7.56
CA ASP A 50 -12.73 -2.21 6.95
C ASP A 50 -11.61 -1.75 7.90
N ALA A 51 -11.56 -2.27 9.14
CA ALA A 51 -10.51 -1.90 10.09
C ALA A 51 -9.12 -2.38 9.64
N GLU A 52 -8.07 -1.70 10.10
CA GLU A 52 -6.71 -2.18 9.89
C GLU A 52 -6.47 -3.52 10.63
N PRO A 53 -5.73 -4.45 10.02
CA PRO A 53 -5.38 -5.72 10.67
C PRO A 53 -4.59 -5.52 11.96
N VAL A 54 -4.95 -6.27 13.00
CA VAL A 54 -4.23 -6.29 14.27
C VAL A 54 -3.28 -7.49 14.27
N ASN A 55 -2.00 -7.25 14.54
CA ASN A 55 -0.97 -8.29 14.63
C ASN A 55 -0.92 -8.92 16.01
N PHE A 56 -0.78 -10.24 16.05
CA PHE A 56 -0.53 -11.05 17.24
C PHE A 56 0.78 -11.79 17.07
N GLU A 57 1.72 -11.52 17.97
CA GLU A 57 2.98 -12.26 18.06
C GLU A 57 2.78 -13.56 18.85
N ASN A 58 3.48 -14.63 18.45
CA ASN A 58 3.41 -15.92 19.11
C ASN A 58 2.01 -16.57 19.11
N ALA A 59 1.22 -16.30 18.08
CA ALA A 59 -0.03 -17.02 17.86
C ALA A 59 0.25 -18.52 17.70
N LYS A 60 -0.62 -19.34 18.29
CA LYS A 60 -0.44 -20.79 18.30
C LYS A 60 -1.48 -21.46 17.44
N VAL A 61 -1.02 -22.42 16.64
CA VAL A 61 -1.85 -23.25 15.77
C VAL A 61 -1.42 -24.69 15.88
N ASP A 62 -2.37 -25.59 16.07
CA ASP A 62 -2.16 -27.03 15.95
C ASP A 62 -2.54 -27.49 14.55
N TRP A 63 -1.60 -28.11 13.84
CA TRP A 63 -1.78 -28.74 12.55
C TRP A 63 -1.87 -30.26 12.78
N THR A 64 -3.03 -30.84 12.52
CA THR A 64 -3.29 -32.26 12.84
C THR A 64 -3.62 -33.04 11.57
N GLU A 65 -2.80 -34.04 11.24
CA GLU A 65 -3.19 -35.08 10.30
C GLU A 65 -4.08 -36.07 11.04
N TYR A 66 -5.39 -36.03 10.79
CA TYR A 66 -6.35 -36.91 11.47
C TYR A 66 -6.79 -38.10 10.62
N GLU A 67 -6.56 -38.05 9.32
CA GLU A 67 -6.66 -39.13 8.36
C GLU A 67 -5.48 -38.97 7.37
N LYS A 68 -5.05 -40.05 6.74
CA LYS A 68 -3.89 -40.01 5.84
C LYS A 68 -4.06 -38.98 4.71
N GLY A 69 -3.25 -37.93 4.74
CA GLY A 69 -3.28 -36.83 3.78
C GLY A 69 -4.45 -35.86 3.97
N VAL A 70 -5.19 -35.98 5.08
CA VAL A 70 -6.29 -35.08 5.44
C VAL A 70 -5.99 -34.46 6.81
N TYR A 71 -6.09 -33.14 6.83
CA TYR A 71 -5.61 -32.35 7.95
C TYR A 71 -6.71 -31.45 8.53
N SER A 72 -6.50 -31.06 9.78
CA SER A 72 -7.18 -29.93 10.40
C SER A 72 -6.17 -28.90 10.89
N VAL A 73 -6.63 -27.65 10.99
CA VAL A 73 -5.90 -26.56 11.61
C VAL A 73 -6.72 -25.99 12.76
N THR A 74 -6.13 -25.94 13.96
CA THR A 74 -6.80 -25.39 15.15
C THR A 74 -6.04 -24.16 15.63
N PHE A 75 -6.67 -23.00 15.51
CA PHE A 75 -6.17 -21.74 16.07
C PHE A 75 -6.48 -21.71 17.55
N LYS A 76 -5.45 -21.57 18.38
CA LYS A 76 -5.60 -21.56 19.83
C LYS A 76 -5.88 -20.16 20.34
N ASN A 77 -6.91 -20.03 21.19
CA ASN A 77 -7.28 -18.78 21.85
C ASN A 77 -7.33 -17.59 20.86
N LEU A 78 -8.03 -17.79 19.75
CA LEU A 78 -8.18 -16.73 18.74
C LEU A 78 -8.77 -15.47 19.37
N THR A 79 -8.14 -14.33 19.11
CA THR A 79 -8.54 -13.03 19.68
C THR A 79 -9.08 -12.13 18.58
N ILE A 80 -10.28 -11.57 18.78
CA ILE A 80 -10.91 -10.61 17.89
C ILE A 80 -11.25 -9.36 18.68
N ASN A 81 -10.84 -8.19 18.22
CA ASN A 81 -11.06 -6.90 18.92
C ASN A 81 -10.59 -6.89 20.37
N GLY A 82 -9.51 -7.60 20.69
CA GLY A 82 -8.99 -7.69 22.04
C GLY A 82 -9.74 -8.65 22.95
N ALA A 83 -10.81 -9.30 22.49
CA ALA A 83 -11.53 -10.34 23.21
C ALA A 83 -11.05 -11.73 22.77
N GLU A 84 -10.66 -12.57 23.72
CA GLU A 84 -10.32 -13.96 23.47
C GLU A 84 -11.63 -14.74 23.23
N ILE A 85 -11.74 -15.33 22.03
CA ILE A 85 -12.97 -16.00 21.61
C ILE A 85 -12.89 -17.53 21.71
N GLY A 86 -11.72 -18.08 21.96
CA GLY A 86 -11.49 -19.52 22.11
C GLY A 86 -10.80 -20.18 20.91
N ASP A 87 -10.84 -21.51 20.86
CA ASP A 87 -10.22 -22.30 19.81
C ASP A 87 -11.10 -22.33 18.56
N PHE A 88 -10.51 -22.20 17.37
CA PHE A 88 -11.21 -22.28 16.10
C PHE A 88 -10.57 -23.35 15.21
N GLU A 89 -11.32 -24.34 14.79
CA GLU A 89 -10.84 -25.47 14.00
C GLU A 89 -11.45 -25.48 12.59
N ILE A 90 -10.60 -25.68 11.57
CA ILE A 90 -10.99 -25.96 10.19
C ILE A 90 -10.50 -27.37 9.85
N LYS A 91 -11.40 -28.20 9.31
CA LYS A 91 -11.12 -29.60 8.90
C LYS A 91 -11.08 -29.78 7.39
N ASP A 92 -10.89 -31.03 6.98
CA ASP A 92 -10.92 -31.47 5.58
C ASP A 92 -9.96 -30.69 4.67
N ILE A 93 -8.78 -30.38 5.22
CA ILE A 93 -7.70 -29.72 4.49
C ILE A 93 -6.83 -30.78 3.81
N THR A 94 -6.49 -30.56 2.54
CA THR A 94 -5.55 -31.39 1.79
C THR A 94 -4.40 -30.53 1.30
N ALA A 95 -3.21 -31.13 1.16
CA ALA A 95 -2.02 -30.49 0.59
C ALA A 95 -1.67 -31.12 -0.75
N ASP A 96 -1.32 -30.31 -1.73
CA ASP A 96 -0.75 -30.80 -3.00
C ASP A 96 0.76 -31.10 -2.85
N GLU A 97 1.37 -31.62 -3.94
CA GLU A 97 2.80 -31.94 -3.95
C GLU A 97 3.72 -30.73 -3.75
N LYS A 98 3.22 -29.51 -3.93
CA LYS A 98 3.94 -28.25 -3.73
C LYS A 98 3.67 -27.63 -2.35
N GLY A 99 2.82 -28.27 -1.55
CA GLY A 99 2.41 -27.80 -0.24
C GLY A 99 1.31 -26.76 -0.25
N ALA A 100 0.62 -26.52 -1.38
CA ALA A 100 -0.56 -25.65 -1.39
C ALA A 100 -1.72 -26.35 -0.70
N LEU A 101 -2.41 -25.63 0.20
CA LEU A 101 -3.48 -26.14 1.03
C LEU A 101 -4.84 -25.75 0.46
N THR A 102 -5.74 -26.70 0.39
CA THR A 102 -7.14 -26.49 0.00
C THR A 102 -8.06 -27.18 0.98
N THR A 103 -9.29 -26.69 1.15
CA THR A 103 -10.31 -27.36 1.94
C THR A 103 -11.62 -27.45 1.16
N SER A 104 -12.35 -28.54 1.38
CA SER A 104 -13.74 -28.68 0.96
C SER A 104 -14.72 -28.20 2.03
N ALA A 105 -14.23 -27.88 3.23
CA ALA A 105 -15.06 -27.36 4.31
C ALA A 105 -15.51 -25.93 4.01
N PHE A 106 -16.82 -25.68 4.17
CA PHE A 106 -17.41 -24.34 4.14
C PHE A 106 -17.63 -23.76 5.53
N ASN A 107 -17.30 -24.55 6.57
CA ASN A 107 -17.52 -24.20 7.97
C ASN A 107 -16.30 -24.57 8.79
N GLY A 108 -16.00 -23.74 9.79
CA GLY A 108 -15.12 -24.08 10.90
C GLY A 108 -15.90 -24.29 12.17
N THR A 109 -15.32 -24.99 13.12
CA THR A 109 -15.90 -25.19 14.47
C THR A 109 -15.20 -24.27 15.45
N TRP A 110 -15.98 -23.43 16.12
CA TRP A 110 -15.49 -22.53 17.15
C TRP A 110 -15.88 -23.07 18.52
N THR A 111 -14.88 -23.43 19.32
CA THR A 111 -15.05 -23.87 20.70
C THR A 111 -14.76 -22.70 21.63
N ARG A 112 -15.78 -22.19 22.29
CA ARG A 112 -15.69 -21.08 23.24
C ARG A 112 -16.05 -21.52 24.66
N VAL A 113 -15.46 -20.87 25.65
CA VAL A 113 -15.86 -20.99 27.05
C VAL A 113 -16.90 -19.93 27.36
N VAL A 114 -18.11 -20.33 27.71
CA VAL A 114 -19.20 -19.42 28.10
C VAL A 114 -19.15 -19.17 29.58
N GLU A 115 -18.88 -17.94 30.02
CA GLU A 115 -19.00 -17.54 31.42
C GLU A 115 -20.47 -17.58 31.86
N GLY A 116 -20.75 -18.21 33.00
CA GLY A 116 -22.10 -18.27 33.60
C GLY A 116 -22.80 -19.63 33.52
N ASN A 117 -22.36 -20.58 32.72
CA ASN A 117 -22.74 -21.98 32.87
C ASN A 117 -21.88 -22.66 33.92
N ALA A 118 -22.44 -23.53 34.70
CA ALA A 118 -21.74 -24.24 35.78
C ALA A 118 -20.40 -24.78 35.25
N VAL A 119 -19.28 -24.19 35.72
CA VAL A 119 -17.91 -24.62 35.41
C VAL A 119 -17.52 -24.47 33.92
N GLY A 120 -17.65 -23.29 33.32
CA GLY A 120 -16.99 -22.98 32.03
C GLY A 120 -17.19 -24.05 30.95
N ALA A 121 -18.45 -24.35 30.61
CA ALA A 121 -18.74 -25.38 29.61
C ALA A 121 -18.28 -24.88 28.24
N ALA A 122 -17.50 -25.67 27.53
CA ALA A 122 -17.18 -25.45 26.14
C ALA A 122 -18.45 -25.60 25.28
N VAL A 123 -18.70 -24.66 24.40
CA VAL A 123 -19.81 -24.68 23.44
C VAL A 123 -19.21 -24.62 22.04
N ASP A 124 -19.57 -25.63 21.23
CA ASP A 124 -19.12 -25.67 19.84
C ASP A 124 -20.14 -24.94 18.96
N ASP A 125 -19.72 -23.89 18.30
CA ASP A 125 -20.50 -23.18 17.30
C ASP A 125 -19.93 -23.44 15.90
N ILE A 126 -20.80 -23.55 14.91
CA ILE A 126 -20.41 -23.66 13.50
C ILE A 126 -20.36 -22.27 12.89
N VAL A 127 -19.25 -21.93 12.30
CA VAL A 127 -19.01 -20.65 11.66
C VAL A 127 -18.73 -20.86 10.18
N VAL A 128 -19.39 -20.09 9.32
CA VAL A 128 -19.14 -20.13 7.87
C VAL A 128 -17.76 -19.54 7.59
N ILE A 129 -16.98 -20.24 6.77
CA ILE A 129 -15.68 -19.78 6.27
C ILE A 129 -15.70 -19.59 4.76
N SER A 130 -14.91 -18.64 4.28
CA SER A 130 -14.67 -18.40 2.86
C SER A 130 -13.18 -18.06 2.62
N ASP A 131 -12.81 -17.99 1.35
CA ASP A 131 -11.48 -17.52 0.90
C ASP A 131 -10.31 -18.29 1.52
N PHE A 132 -10.51 -19.57 1.87
CA PHE A 132 -9.44 -20.39 2.44
C PHE A 132 -8.29 -20.55 1.45
N GLN A 133 -7.10 -20.18 1.89
CA GLN A 133 -5.84 -20.35 1.18
C GLN A 133 -4.77 -20.72 2.19
N GLY A 134 -3.82 -21.54 1.78
CA GLY A 134 -2.71 -21.86 2.67
C GLY A 134 -1.56 -22.53 1.95
N SER A 135 -0.45 -22.65 2.67
CA SER A 135 0.73 -23.38 2.22
C SER A 135 1.46 -23.99 3.42
N LEU A 136 2.00 -25.17 3.21
CA LEU A 136 2.92 -25.82 4.12
C LEU A 136 4.19 -26.17 3.34
N ALA A 137 5.24 -25.37 3.50
CA ALA A 137 6.50 -25.53 2.80
C ALA A 137 7.67 -25.15 3.72
N ASN A 138 8.77 -25.91 3.67
CA ASN A 138 9.98 -25.67 4.46
C ASN A 138 9.66 -25.49 5.97
N ASP A 139 8.83 -26.36 6.51
CA ASP A 139 8.36 -26.33 7.90
C ASP A 139 7.63 -25.04 8.32
N LYS A 140 7.21 -24.23 7.36
CA LYS A 140 6.41 -23.02 7.59
C LYS A 140 4.97 -23.27 7.17
N LEU A 141 4.04 -23.03 8.09
CA LEU A 141 2.60 -23.08 7.85
C LEU A 141 2.08 -21.65 7.64
N VAL A 142 1.41 -21.41 6.52
CA VAL A 142 0.64 -20.19 6.27
C VAL A 142 -0.79 -20.58 6.02
N VAL A 143 -1.74 -19.93 6.70
CA VAL A 143 -3.18 -20.15 6.53
C VAL A 143 -3.91 -18.82 6.52
N LYS A 144 -4.78 -18.63 5.53
CA LYS A 144 -5.62 -17.43 5.35
C LYS A 144 -7.06 -17.88 5.14
N TYR A 145 -7.99 -17.23 5.81
CA TYR A 145 -9.43 -17.47 5.62
C TYR A 145 -10.24 -16.28 6.12
N THR A 146 -11.49 -16.23 5.71
CA THR A 146 -12.47 -15.26 6.19
C THR A 146 -13.57 -16.03 6.92
N MET A 147 -14.01 -15.54 8.08
CA MET A 147 -15.15 -16.08 8.81
C MET A 147 -16.28 -15.06 8.90
N ASP A 148 -17.51 -15.53 8.77
CA ASP A 148 -18.72 -14.76 9.04
C ASP A 148 -19.19 -15.06 10.46
N LEU A 149 -19.00 -14.09 11.35
CA LEU A 149 -19.46 -14.18 12.73
C LEU A 149 -20.80 -13.46 12.87
N GLU A 150 -21.84 -14.23 13.09
CA GLU A 150 -23.21 -13.71 13.30
C GLU A 150 -23.23 -12.65 14.42
N GLY A 151 -23.81 -11.48 14.13
CA GLY A 151 -23.89 -10.37 15.07
C GLY A 151 -22.66 -9.45 15.13
N THR A 152 -21.64 -9.67 14.30
CA THR A 152 -20.51 -8.73 14.12
C THR A 152 -20.74 -7.79 12.93
N THR A 153 -20.14 -6.60 12.99
CA THR A 153 -20.12 -5.68 11.84
C THR A 153 -18.99 -6.10 10.88
N GLY A 154 -19.35 -6.88 9.85
CA GLY A 154 -18.44 -7.31 8.78
C GLY A 154 -17.74 -8.65 9.06
N ASN A 155 -17.17 -9.21 8.01
CA ASN A 155 -16.41 -10.45 8.06
C ASN A 155 -15.09 -10.28 8.80
N VAL A 156 -14.62 -11.36 9.41
CA VAL A 156 -13.30 -11.40 10.07
C VAL A 156 -12.33 -12.19 9.20
N ALA A 157 -11.31 -11.53 8.69
CA ALA A 157 -10.21 -12.18 7.98
C ALA A 157 -9.09 -12.53 8.95
N VAL A 158 -8.59 -13.75 8.87
CA VAL A 158 -7.51 -14.27 9.72
C VAL A 158 -6.37 -14.75 8.83
N VAL A 159 -5.15 -14.33 9.18
CA VAL A 159 -3.91 -14.79 8.54
C VAL A 159 -2.98 -15.31 9.63
N PHE A 160 -2.45 -16.52 9.46
CA PHE A 160 -1.40 -17.11 10.29
C PHE A 160 -0.15 -17.36 9.46
N GLY A 161 1.02 -17.21 10.08
CA GLY A 161 2.33 -17.39 9.43
C GLY A 161 2.87 -16.15 8.75
N GLU A 162 2.13 -15.04 8.76
CA GLU A 162 2.56 -13.76 8.18
C GLU A 162 2.21 -12.60 9.10
N LYS A 163 3.15 -11.67 9.25
CA LYS A 163 2.91 -10.38 9.90
C LYS A 163 2.28 -9.42 8.92
N TYR A 164 1.20 -8.76 9.30
CA TYR A 164 0.70 -7.63 8.53
C TYR A 164 1.64 -6.46 8.65
N VAL A 165 2.04 -5.93 7.52
CA VAL A 165 2.78 -4.68 7.41
C VAL A 165 1.86 -3.69 6.68
N ALA A 166 1.49 -2.62 7.37
CA ALA A 166 0.65 -1.60 6.75
C ALA A 166 1.33 -1.06 5.48
N PRO A 167 0.58 -0.92 4.37
CA PRO A 167 1.13 -0.31 3.17
C PRO A 167 1.55 1.12 3.50
N ILE A 168 2.75 1.49 3.11
CA ILE A 168 3.19 2.87 3.19
C ILE A 168 2.41 3.63 2.12
N LEU A 169 1.60 4.57 2.56
CA LEU A 169 0.82 5.42 1.65
C LEU A 169 1.64 6.63 1.22
N PRO A 170 1.48 7.09 -0.02
CA PRO A 170 2.14 8.31 -0.46
C PRO A 170 1.60 9.52 0.30
N VAL A 171 2.47 10.45 0.62
CA VAL A 171 2.09 11.77 1.09
C VAL A 171 1.79 12.65 -0.12
N ILE A 172 0.60 13.24 -0.15
CA ILE A 172 0.19 14.14 -1.22
C ILE A 172 0.40 15.57 -0.75
N TYR A 173 1.28 16.28 -1.43
CA TYR A 173 1.51 17.70 -1.21
C TYR A 173 0.70 18.52 -2.20
N LYS A 174 0.08 19.61 -1.75
CA LYS A 174 -0.68 20.55 -2.59
C LYS A 174 -0.02 21.92 -2.51
N ASN A 175 0.38 22.45 -3.66
CA ASN A 175 0.99 23.77 -3.75
C ASN A 175 0.88 24.31 -5.18
N ASP A 176 1.25 25.56 -5.38
CA ASP A 176 1.32 26.15 -6.71
C ASP A 176 2.51 25.56 -7.48
N LEU A 177 2.22 25.16 -8.72
CA LEU A 177 3.21 24.69 -9.69
C LEU A 177 3.34 25.73 -10.81
N ILE A 178 4.57 26.22 -11.04
CA ILE A 178 4.89 27.11 -12.15
C ILE A 178 5.78 26.34 -13.11
N VAL A 179 5.29 26.16 -14.32
CA VAL A 179 6.03 25.54 -15.41
C VAL A 179 6.61 26.63 -16.29
N VAL A 180 7.91 26.56 -16.57
CA VAL A 180 8.64 27.55 -17.39
C VAL A 180 9.29 26.83 -18.57
N ARG A 181 9.12 27.36 -19.77
CA ARG A 181 9.81 26.95 -20.99
C ARG A 181 10.28 28.19 -21.75
N GLY A 182 11.59 28.40 -21.85
CA GLY A 182 12.15 29.66 -22.41
C GLY A 182 11.63 30.88 -21.65
N ASP A 183 11.01 31.80 -22.35
CA ASP A 183 10.43 33.01 -21.77
C ASP A 183 8.94 32.86 -21.37
N ALA A 184 8.33 31.71 -21.67
CA ALA A 184 6.93 31.43 -21.36
C ALA A 184 6.79 30.76 -20.00
N SER A 185 5.70 31.06 -19.28
CA SER A 185 5.36 30.42 -18.01
C SER A 185 3.86 30.21 -17.87
N LYS A 186 3.49 29.09 -17.24
CA LYS A 186 2.12 28.73 -16.89
C LYS A 186 2.05 28.30 -15.43
N SER A 187 1.02 28.75 -14.74
CA SER A 187 0.81 28.43 -13.32
C SER A 187 -0.40 27.52 -13.16
N TYR A 188 -0.27 26.58 -12.24
CA TYR A 188 -1.31 25.66 -11.82
C TYR A 188 -1.48 25.84 -10.31
N GLU A 189 -2.68 26.18 -9.86
CA GLU A 189 -3.02 26.30 -8.45
C GLU A 189 -3.30 24.90 -7.89
N ASP A 190 -2.97 24.67 -6.62
CA ASP A 190 -3.23 23.43 -5.89
C ASP A 190 -2.76 22.15 -6.62
N ALA A 191 -1.67 22.24 -7.37
CA ALA A 191 -1.08 21.07 -8.05
C ALA A 191 -0.64 20.03 -7.01
N GLU A 192 -0.95 18.76 -7.28
CA GLU A 192 -0.65 17.66 -6.39
C GLU A 192 0.65 16.95 -6.78
N VAL A 193 1.61 16.92 -5.85
CA VAL A 193 2.82 16.11 -5.95
C VAL A 193 2.74 15.01 -4.91
N SER A 194 2.87 13.76 -5.34
CA SER A 194 2.85 12.60 -4.46
C SER A 194 4.27 12.12 -4.18
N VAL A 195 4.56 11.81 -2.92
CA VAL A 195 5.86 11.27 -2.47
C VAL A 195 5.61 10.04 -1.62
N LEU A 196 6.08 8.88 -2.08
CA LEU A 196 6.01 7.60 -1.40
C LEU A 196 7.38 7.22 -0.86
N ASP A 197 7.51 7.06 0.45
CA ASP A 197 8.71 6.50 1.08
C ASP A 197 8.80 4.99 0.79
N LYS A 198 9.87 4.55 0.15
CA LYS A 198 10.13 3.13 -0.17
C LYS A 198 11.12 2.49 0.82
N GLY A 199 11.57 3.26 1.82
CA GLY A 199 12.61 2.84 2.76
C GLY A 199 14.03 3.07 2.22
N GLU A 200 15.00 2.96 3.11
CA GLU A 200 16.44 3.10 2.79
C GLU A 200 16.81 4.42 2.10
N GLY A 201 16.08 5.50 2.38
CA GLY A 201 16.28 6.80 1.76
C GLY A 201 15.86 6.87 0.28
N LYS A 202 15.02 5.93 -0.18
CA LYS A 202 14.45 5.91 -1.52
C LYS A 202 13.01 6.39 -1.48
N TYR A 203 12.64 7.19 -2.46
CA TYR A 203 11.31 7.76 -2.60
C TYR A 203 10.83 7.62 -4.04
N GLU A 204 9.55 7.32 -4.22
CA GLU A 204 8.88 7.45 -5.49
C GLU A 204 8.15 8.79 -5.52
N VAL A 205 8.42 9.59 -6.53
CA VAL A 205 7.82 10.92 -6.70
C VAL A 205 6.97 10.92 -7.96
N ILE A 206 5.76 11.44 -7.83
CA ILE A 206 4.82 11.59 -8.94
C ILE A 206 4.48 13.06 -9.09
N LEU A 207 4.84 13.64 -10.23
CA LEU A 207 4.44 15.00 -10.64
C LEU A 207 3.11 14.94 -11.39
N PRO A 208 2.27 15.97 -11.25
CA PRO A 208 1.03 16.06 -12.00
C PRO A 208 1.30 16.25 -13.50
N GLU A 209 0.29 15.97 -14.30
CA GLU A 209 0.34 16.35 -15.72
C GLU A 209 0.33 17.85 -15.89
N PHE A 210 1.00 18.35 -16.95
CA PHE A 210 0.97 19.75 -17.32
C PHE A 210 1.00 19.91 -18.85
N SER A 211 0.40 20.97 -19.36
CA SER A 211 0.38 21.26 -20.79
C SER A 211 1.55 22.14 -21.20
N ASP A 212 1.99 21.95 -22.44
CA ASP A 212 2.89 22.88 -23.10
C ASP A 212 2.19 24.25 -23.29
N MET A 213 2.99 25.32 -23.31
CA MET A 213 2.48 26.70 -23.23
C MET A 213 1.92 27.24 -24.54
N ASP A 214 2.44 26.75 -25.66
CA ASP A 214 2.16 27.31 -27.01
C ASP A 214 1.19 26.45 -27.82
N THR A 215 0.77 25.32 -27.29
CA THR A 215 -0.03 24.34 -28.02
C THR A 215 -1.41 24.15 -27.41
N PRO A 216 -2.40 23.77 -28.21
CA PRO A 216 -3.74 23.49 -27.70
C PRO A 216 -3.70 22.38 -26.62
N GLU A 217 -4.77 22.27 -25.85
CA GLU A 217 -4.94 21.32 -24.74
C GLU A 217 -4.62 19.84 -25.07
N SER A 218 -4.27 19.53 -26.34
CA SER A 218 -3.85 18.21 -26.80
C SER A 218 -2.39 17.86 -26.48
N ASP A 219 -1.52 18.84 -26.20
CA ASP A 219 -0.10 18.58 -25.97
C ASP A 219 0.21 18.60 -24.46
N VAL A 220 -0.25 17.54 -23.80
CA VAL A 220 -0.10 17.35 -22.37
C VAL A 220 1.08 16.44 -22.09
N ILE A 221 2.03 16.91 -21.28
CA ILE A 221 3.00 16.03 -20.63
C ILE A 221 2.28 15.31 -19.49
N LYS A 222 2.18 14.00 -19.62
CA LYS A 222 1.47 13.18 -18.66
C LYS A 222 2.19 13.14 -17.32
N GLN A 223 1.52 12.56 -16.33
CA GLN A 223 2.05 12.36 -15.00
C GLN A 223 3.43 11.69 -15.04
N ILE A 224 4.42 12.31 -14.41
CA ILE A 224 5.81 11.86 -14.41
C ILE A 224 6.09 11.13 -13.10
N THR A 225 6.43 9.85 -13.19
CA THR A 225 6.85 9.04 -12.05
C THR A 225 8.33 8.75 -12.12
N PHE A 226 9.07 9.00 -11.05
CA PHE A 226 10.49 8.72 -10.97
C PHE A 226 10.94 8.43 -9.54
N GLU A 227 12.13 7.84 -9.40
CA GLU A 227 12.76 7.56 -8.11
C GLU A 227 13.65 8.74 -7.68
N ALA A 228 13.55 9.12 -6.42
CA ALA A 228 14.38 10.13 -5.77
C ALA A 228 15.15 9.53 -4.60
N ASN A 229 16.28 10.17 -4.26
CA ASN A 229 17.01 9.91 -3.02
C ASN A 229 16.63 10.98 -2.01
N GLY A 230 16.42 10.58 -0.75
CA GLY A 230 16.15 11.47 0.36
C GLY A 230 17.26 11.45 1.39
N GLU A 231 17.59 12.62 1.89
CA GLU A 231 18.54 12.82 2.97
C GLU A 231 17.95 13.81 3.99
N GLU A 232 18.09 13.52 5.26
CA GLU A 232 17.66 14.43 6.33
C GLU A 232 18.76 15.46 6.59
N VAL A 233 18.46 16.74 6.34
CA VAL A 233 19.37 17.87 6.54
C VAL A 233 18.70 18.91 7.44
N ASP A 234 19.28 19.20 8.58
CA ASP A 234 18.77 20.19 9.56
C ASP A 234 17.31 19.95 9.97
N GLY A 235 16.89 18.67 10.06
CA GLY A 235 15.54 18.27 10.44
C GLY A 235 14.50 18.37 9.28
N ASN A 236 14.94 18.61 8.07
CA ASN A 236 14.11 18.63 6.86
C ASN A 236 14.52 17.50 5.93
N LEU A 237 13.55 16.95 5.20
CA LEU A 237 13.81 15.94 4.18
C LEU A 237 14.20 16.64 2.87
N HIS A 238 15.45 16.46 2.44
CA HIS A 238 15.94 16.93 1.14
C HIS A 238 15.85 15.80 0.12
N LEU A 239 15.14 16.03 -0.97
CA LEU A 239 14.90 15.06 -2.04
C LEU A 239 15.63 15.48 -3.32
N THR A 240 16.43 14.55 -3.86
CA THR A 240 17.15 14.76 -5.12
C THR A 240 16.91 13.60 -6.08
N ALA A 241 16.81 13.89 -7.36
CA ALA A 241 16.69 12.87 -8.40
C ALA A 241 17.44 13.27 -9.68
N LYS A 242 17.89 12.22 -10.39
CA LYS A 242 18.28 12.25 -11.80
C LYS A 242 17.81 10.96 -12.41
N SER A 243 16.81 11.00 -13.29
CA SER A 243 16.17 9.83 -13.87
C SER A 243 15.79 10.09 -15.33
N GLU A 244 15.58 9.02 -16.06
CA GLU A 244 14.93 9.06 -17.36
C GLU A 244 13.46 8.71 -17.19
N TRP A 245 12.59 9.42 -17.90
CA TRP A 245 11.15 9.17 -17.92
C TRP A 245 10.66 9.10 -19.36
N GLY A 246 9.96 8.05 -19.72
CA GLY A 246 9.32 7.88 -21.02
C GLY A 246 7.86 8.31 -20.98
N ASN A 247 7.44 9.17 -21.89
CA ASN A 247 6.03 9.47 -22.10
C ASN A 247 5.41 8.36 -22.95
N THR A 248 4.58 7.53 -22.36
CA THR A 248 4.02 6.32 -22.99
C THR A 248 2.63 6.51 -23.57
N THR A 249 2.15 7.74 -23.70
CA THR A 249 0.72 7.95 -24.05
C THR A 249 0.43 7.88 -25.54
N GLY A 250 1.46 7.87 -26.41
CA GLY A 250 1.27 7.72 -27.87
C GLY A 250 0.47 8.83 -28.58
N ASP A 251 -0.09 9.78 -27.83
CA ASP A 251 -0.92 10.85 -28.33
C ASP A 251 -0.18 12.20 -28.24
N GLY A 252 -0.22 12.95 -29.33
CA GLY A 252 0.35 14.30 -29.43
C GLY A 252 1.83 14.34 -29.81
N VAL A 253 2.42 15.54 -29.80
CA VAL A 253 3.81 15.83 -30.21
C VAL A 253 4.84 15.12 -29.29
N TRP A 254 4.43 14.73 -28.10
CA TRP A 254 5.28 14.16 -27.05
C TRP A 254 5.09 12.65 -26.85
N GLY A 255 4.29 11.99 -27.68
CA GLY A 255 4.09 10.56 -27.61
C GLY A 255 5.40 9.80 -27.84
N ASP A 256 5.70 8.82 -26.96
CA ASP A 256 6.87 7.93 -27.03
C ASP A 256 8.25 8.62 -26.91
N GLU A 257 8.30 9.87 -26.42
CA GLU A 257 9.55 10.58 -26.19
C GLU A 257 10.10 10.30 -24.79
N THR A 258 11.43 10.26 -24.66
CA THR A 258 12.14 10.10 -23.40
C THR A 258 12.71 11.40 -22.92
N PHE A 259 12.50 11.74 -21.67
CA PHE A 259 13.00 12.97 -21.03
C PHE A 259 13.94 12.64 -19.88
N ASN A 260 14.93 13.50 -19.69
CA ASN A 260 15.75 13.52 -18.48
C ASN A 260 15.04 14.35 -17.42
N VAL A 261 14.73 13.72 -16.29
CA VAL A 261 14.09 14.37 -15.14
C VAL A 261 15.11 14.57 -14.05
N SER A 262 15.19 15.79 -13.49
CA SER A 262 15.92 16.01 -12.25
C SER A 262 15.06 16.76 -11.23
N MET A 263 15.37 16.53 -9.96
CA MET A 263 14.67 17.13 -8.82
C MET A 263 15.66 17.62 -7.79
N ASP A 264 15.38 18.77 -7.23
CA ASP A 264 16.00 19.33 -6.04
C ASP A 264 14.89 20.00 -5.21
N ALA A 265 14.45 19.35 -4.17
CA ALA A 265 13.31 19.79 -3.36
C ALA A 265 13.49 19.46 -1.89
N THR A 266 12.76 20.17 -1.04
CA THR A 266 12.80 20.00 0.41
C THR A 266 11.38 19.90 0.96
N VAL A 267 11.19 18.95 1.87
CA VAL A 267 10.01 18.89 2.74
C VAL A 267 10.39 19.54 4.07
N ALA A 268 9.78 20.66 4.35
CA ALA A 268 9.94 21.39 5.61
C ALA A 268 8.57 21.79 6.16
N ASP A 269 8.35 21.62 7.46
CA ASP A 269 7.08 21.93 8.13
C ASP A 269 5.86 21.30 7.43
N GLY A 270 6.01 20.05 6.94
CA GLY A 270 4.97 19.32 6.23
C GLY A 270 4.63 19.85 4.82
N LYS A 271 5.48 20.69 4.25
CA LYS A 271 5.30 21.27 2.90
C LYS A 271 6.47 20.91 2.00
N LEU A 272 6.16 20.46 0.80
CA LEU A 272 7.14 20.23 -0.26
C LEU A 272 7.33 21.53 -1.05
N SER A 273 8.59 21.90 -1.29
CA SER A 273 8.96 22.99 -2.19
C SER A 273 10.26 22.66 -2.90
N GLY A 274 10.37 23.05 -4.16
CA GLY A 274 11.58 22.76 -4.91
C GLY A 274 11.47 23.03 -6.41
N THR A 275 12.49 22.56 -7.12
CA THR A 275 12.63 22.71 -8.56
C THR A 275 12.76 21.34 -9.20
N PHE A 276 12.02 21.15 -10.29
CA PHE A 276 12.16 19.97 -11.14
C PHE A 276 12.54 20.45 -12.54
N THR A 277 13.33 19.66 -13.25
CA THR A 277 13.59 19.90 -14.67
C THR A 277 13.17 18.67 -15.46
N VAL A 278 12.53 18.91 -16.59
CA VAL A 278 12.14 17.89 -17.57
C VAL A 278 12.75 18.31 -18.87
N LYS A 279 13.79 17.60 -19.34
CA LYS A 279 14.61 17.99 -20.46
C LYS A 279 14.60 16.93 -21.54
N HIS A 280 14.32 17.36 -22.77
CA HIS A 280 14.48 16.47 -23.92
C HIS A 280 15.98 16.26 -24.23
N PRO A 281 16.43 15.02 -24.50
CA PRO A 281 17.85 14.74 -24.72
C PRO A 281 18.43 15.42 -25.96
N GLU A 282 17.61 15.65 -26.99
CA GLU A 282 18.06 16.19 -28.29
C GLU A 282 17.59 17.63 -28.55
N TYR A 283 16.43 18.04 -27.99
CA TYR A 283 15.79 19.33 -28.34
C TYR A 283 15.68 20.23 -27.11
N THR A 284 16.68 21.12 -26.92
CA THR A 284 16.70 22.03 -25.76
C THR A 284 15.56 23.06 -25.77
N SER A 285 14.90 23.29 -26.94
CA SER A 285 13.69 24.12 -27.00
C SER A 285 12.52 23.55 -26.19
N PHE A 286 12.62 22.28 -25.75
CA PHE A 286 11.62 21.59 -24.98
C PHE A 286 12.09 21.29 -23.53
N ASP A 287 12.99 22.09 -23.04
CA ASP A 287 13.42 22.04 -21.65
C ASP A 287 12.40 22.79 -20.78
N PHE A 288 11.79 22.04 -19.85
CA PHE A 288 10.89 22.60 -18.85
C PHE A 288 11.59 22.70 -17.51
N THR A 289 11.35 23.82 -16.83
CA THR A 289 11.69 23.98 -15.41
C THR A 289 10.39 24.18 -14.63
N LEU A 290 10.17 23.33 -13.63
CA LEU A 290 9.00 23.34 -12.80
C LEU A 290 9.39 23.83 -11.40
N TYR A 291 8.73 24.87 -10.93
CA TYR A 291 8.88 25.41 -9.59
C TYR A 291 7.64 25.08 -8.78
N TYR A 292 7.80 24.34 -7.72
CA TYR A 292 6.72 23.87 -6.86
C TYR A 292 6.85 24.47 -5.48
N GLY A 293 5.81 25.16 -4.99
CA GLY A 293 5.80 25.79 -3.69
C GLY A 293 6.88 26.87 -3.49
N VAL A 294 7.47 27.31 -4.57
CA VAL A 294 8.48 28.38 -4.54
C VAL A 294 7.81 29.72 -4.86
N PRO A 295 8.01 30.76 -4.04
CA PRO A 295 7.43 32.07 -4.35
C PRO A 295 7.86 32.58 -5.74
N VAL A 296 6.90 33.03 -6.54
CA VAL A 296 7.12 33.53 -7.91
C VAL A 296 8.21 34.61 -7.98
N SER A 297 8.44 35.33 -6.90
CA SER A 297 9.48 36.36 -6.78
C SER A 297 10.90 35.80 -6.83
N SER A 298 11.10 34.49 -6.67
CA SER A 298 12.41 33.83 -6.78
C SER A 298 12.61 33.13 -8.13
N VAL A 299 11.57 33.02 -8.96
CA VAL A 299 11.55 32.14 -10.13
C VAL A 299 12.06 32.78 -11.40
N VAL A 300 12.01 34.07 -11.52
CA VAL A 300 12.43 34.73 -12.76
C VAL A 300 13.52 35.74 -12.45
N GLY A 301 14.75 35.45 -12.89
CA GLY A 301 15.59 36.53 -13.30
C GLY A 301 14.84 37.25 -14.43
N VAL A 302 14.02 38.21 -14.09
CA VAL A 302 13.54 39.18 -15.07
C VAL A 302 14.78 39.88 -15.54
N ASN A 303 15.35 39.43 -16.65
CA ASN A 303 16.25 40.24 -17.41
C ASN A 303 15.43 41.49 -17.82
N ALA A 304 15.62 42.56 -17.07
CA ALA A 304 14.94 43.82 -17.29
C ALA A 304 15.38 44.50 -18.63
N GLU A 305 16.09 43.76 -19.48
CA GLU A 305 16.69 44.29 -20.72
C GLU A 305 15.88 44.01 -22.00
N THR A 306 14.79 43.24 -21.98
CA THR A 306 14.07 42.91 -23.24
C THR A 306 12.65 43.42 -23.34
N ALA A 307 12.17 44.20 -22.39
CA ALA A 307 10.93 44.93 -22.63
C ALA A 307 11.25 46.35 -23.12
N ASN A 308 11.12 46.57 -24.42
CA ASN A 308 11.11 47.92 -25.06
C ASN A 308 9.95 48.81 -24.60
N GLY A 309 9.49 48.66 -23.35
CA GLY A 309 8.50 49.46 -22.69
C GLY A 309 9.06 49.98 -21.36
N LYS A 310 8.96 51.29 -21.15
CA LYS A 310 9.40 51.97 -19.93
C LYS A 310 8.77 51.34 -18.69
N THR A 311 9.53 50.47 -18.01
CA THR A 311 9.16 49.93 -16.74
C THR A 311 9.49 50.92 -15.63
N GLU A 312 8.53 51.23 -14.75
CA GLU A 312 8.76 52.10 -13.62
C GLU A 312 8.96 51.25 -12.35
N ILE A 313 10.01 51.54 -11.61
CA ILE A 313 10.38 50.83 -10.39
C ILE A 313 10.15 51.75 -9.19
N PHE A 314 9.51 51.24 -8.16
CA PHE A 314 9.22 51.99 -6.94
C PHE A 314 9.62 51.19 -5.69
N THR A 315 9.94 51.89 -4.62
CA THR A 315 10.00 51.31 -3.28
C THR A 315 8.58 51.07 -2.76
N LEU A 316 8.46 50.35 -1.62
CA LEU A 316 7.18 50.08 -0.95
C LEU A 316 6.41 51.36 -0.55
N ASP A 317 7.15 52.42 -0.24
CA ASP A 317 6.66 53.74 0.12
C ASP A 317 6.43 54.66 -1.10
N GLY A 318 6.51 54.10 -2.30
CA GLY A 318 6.14 54.79 -3.54
C GLY A 318 7.24 55.67 -4.16
N VAL A 319 8.46 55.63 -3.65
CA VAL A 319 9.58 56.40 -4.23
C VAL A 319 10.05 55.72 -5.51
N LYS A 320 10.08 56.46 -6.62
CA LYS A 320 10.56 55.96 -7.92
C LYS A 320 12.07 55.72 -7.90
N LEU A 321 12.45 54.55 -8.39
CA LEU A 321 13.84 54.10 -8.49
C LEU A 321 14.29 54.02 -9.94
N ASN A 322 15.59 54.27 -10.20
CA ASN A 322 16.20 54.09 -11.52
C ASN A 322 16.66 52.65 -11.77
N SER A 323 16.75 51.83 -10.72
CA SER A 323 17.12 50.43 -10.79
C SER A 323 16.56 49.69 -9.57
N LEU A 324 16.47 48.38 -9.65
CA LEU A 324 16.08 47.52 -8.52
C LEU A 324 17.10 47.65 -7.37
N LYS A 325 16.61 47.86 -6.15
CA LYS A 325 17.43 47.91 -4.93
C LYS A 325 17.22 46.63 -4.13
N LYS A 326 18.18 46.29 -3.27
CA LYS A 326 18.06 45.21 -2.30
C LYS A 326 16.81 45.41 -1.44
N GLY A 327 16.01 44.37 -1.32
CA GLY A 327 14.71 44.41 -0.65
C GLY A 327 13.53 44.34 -1.63
N LEU A 328 12.33 44.62 -1.14
CA LEU A 328 11.10 44.57 -1.92
C LEU A 328 10.94 45.82 -2.80
N ASN A 329 10.79 45.62 -4.11
CA ASN A 329 10.52 46.66 -5.10
C ASN A 329 9.16 46.45 -5.72
N ILE A 330 8.50 47.52 -6.11
CA ILE A 330 7.24 47.51 -6.89
C ILE A 330 7.59 47.91 -8.32
N VAL A 331 7.30 47.02 -9.27
CA VAL A 331 7.57 47.25 -10.70
C VAL A 331 6.23 47.40 -11.41
N ARG A 332 6.06 48.55 -12.08
CA ARG A 332 4.90 48.86 -12.92
C ARG A 332 5.28 48.76 -14.38
N THR A 333 4.61 47.88 -15.11
CA THR A 333 4.81 47.70 -16.56
C THR A 333 3.96 48.71 -17.38
N THR A 334 4.29 48.94 -18.63
CA THR A 334 3.59 49.90 -19.51
C THR A 334 2.13 49.56 -19.77
N ASP A 335 1.75 48.27 -19.61
CA ASP A 335 0.35 47.83 -19.67
C ASP A 335 -0.45 48.07 -18.35
N GLY A 336 0.20 48.75 -17.39
CA GLY A 336 -0.42 49.13 -16.12
C GLY A 336 -0.38 48.04 -15.05
N LYS A 337 0.15 46.87 -15.33
CA LYS A 337 0.30 45.78 -14.33
C LYS A 337 1.38 46.14 -13.31
N VAL A 338 1.14 45.78 -12.07
CA VAL A 338 2.04 46.02 -10.94
C VAL A 338 2.55 44.70 -10.40
N LYS A 339 3.87 44.52 -10.33
CA LYS A 339 4.52 43.33 -9.75
C LYS A 339 5.35 43.72 -8.53
N LYS A 340 5.40 42.85 -7.52
CA LYS A 340 6.32 42.97 -6.38
C LYS A 340 7.57 42.14 -6.68
N VAL A 341 8.74 42.74 -6.60
CA VAL A 341 10.03 42.10 -6.89
C VAL A 341 10.94 42.22 -5.66
N MET A 342 11.38 41.09 -5.12
CA MET A 342 12.33 41.02 -4.02
C MET A 342 13.74 40.84 -4.58
N VAL A 343 14.63 41.74 -4.26
CA VAL A 343 16.06 41.66 -4.59
C VAL A 343 16.83 41.33 -3.33
N LYS A 344 17.57 40.25 -3.35
CA LYS A 344 18.42 39.76 -2.22
C LYS A 344 19.71 40.56 -2.14
#